data_65aa6fd3c4cdb4a1c23a172330cb8635
#
_entry.id   65aa6fd3c4cdb4a1c23a172330cb8635
#
_cell.length_a   1.000
_cell.length_b   1.000
_cell.length_c   1.000
_cell.angle_alpha   90.00
_cell.angle_beta   90.00
_cell.angle_gamma   90.00
#
_symmetry.space_group_name_H-M   'P 1'
#
loop_
_entity.id
_entity.type
_entity.pdbx_description
1 polymer ?
#
loop_
_entity_poly.entity_id
_entity_poly.type
_entity_poly.pdbx_seq_one_letter_code
_entity_poly.pdbx_strand_id
1 'polypeptide(L)'
;MPSKCCTIFMTRLICRQSDLVISCAGVAPVDGAFLITADMIKPGACVIDVGFRRIGRGQFAGDVDFAAVSAVAEWITPNPGGTGPMTVVALMQNVIDAARYRIGLARAEYPV
;
A
#
# COMPACT_ATOMS: atom_id res chain seq x y z
N MET A 1 7.64 27.71 -10.07
CA MET A 1 7.65 26.31 -9.63
C MET A 1 6.84 26.19 -8.35
N PRO A 2 5.65 25.67 -8.40
CA PRO A 2 4.94 25.36 -7.17
C PRO A 2 5.30 23.92 -6.80
N SER A 3 6.13 23.78 -5.99
CA SER A 3 6.10 23.41 -4.62
C SER A 3 5.66 21.94 -4.41
N LYS A 4 6.63 21.01 -4.61
CA LYS A 4 6.59 19.66 -4.03
C LYS A 4 6.25 19.72 -2.52
N CYS A 5 6.51 20.85 -1.87
CA CYS A 5 6.24 21.11 -0.46
C CYS A 5 4.73 21.17 -0.13
N CYS A 6 3.90 21.72 -1.00
CA CYS A 6 2.47 21.85 -0.76
C CYS A 6 1.76 20.48 -0.83
N THR A 7 2.16 19.63 -1.76
CA THR A 7 1.57 18.28 -1.91
C THR A 7 1.93 17.39 -0.72
N ILE A 8 3.18 17.44 -0.25
CA ILE A 8 3.62 16.65 0.93
C ILE A 8 2.90 17.13 2.19
N PHE A 9 2.73 18.43 2.35
CA PHE A 9 2.02 19.00 3.51
C PHE A 9 0.54 18.58 3.53
N MET A 10 -0.14 18.64 2.39
CA MET A 10 -1.53 18.18 2.27
C MET A 10 -1.67 16.68 2.54
N THR A 11 -0.77 15.85 2.01
CA THR A 11 -0.75 14.41 2.28
C THR A 11 -0.59 14.14 3.77
N ARG A 12 0.32 14.84 4.45
CA ARG A 12 0.55 14.70 5.88
C ARG A 12 -0.69 15.03 6.71
N LEU A 13 -1.39 16.13 6.40
CA LEU A 13 -2.60 16.53 7.10
C LEU A 13 -3.73 15.50 6.92
N ILE A 14 -3.92 15.00 5.70
CA ILE A 14 -4.96 14.02 5.39
C ILE A 14 -4.67 12.69 6.08
N CYS A 15 -3.44 12.19 5.98
CA CYS A 15 -3.05 10.91 6.59
C CYS A 15 -3.23 10.94 8.12
N ARG A 16 -2.92 12.06 8.78
CA ARG A 16 -3.11 12.22 10.24
C ARG A 16 -4.56 12.19 10.71
N GLN A 17 -5.51 12.37 9.81
CA GLN A 17 -6.95 12.34 10.10
C GLN A 17 -7.62 11.05 9.64
N SER A 18 -6.89 10.23 8.88
CA SER A 18 -7.44 9.02 8.25
C SER A 18 -7.32 7.81 9.17
N ASP A 19 -8.39 7.01 9.24
CA ASP A 19 -8.39 5.73 9.94
C ASP A 19 -7.78 4.61 9.09
N LEU A 20 -7.76 4.78 7.77
CA LEU A 20 -7.14 3.87 6.81
C LEU A 20 -6.28 4.67 5.82
N VAL A 21 -5.02 4.29 5.70
CA VAL A 21 -4.07 4.85 4.73
C VAL A 21 -3.59 3.76 3.80
N ILE A 22 -3.78 3.96 2.49
CA ILE A 22 -3.31 3.03 1.46
C ILE A 22 -2.28 3.77 0.60
N SER A 23 -1.04 3.29 0.59
CA SER A 23 0.04 3.84 -0.24
C SER A 23 0.32 2.94 -1.44
N CYS A 24 0.21 3.51 -2.64
CA CYS A 24 0.44 2.81 -3.92
C CYS A 24 1.36 3.63 -4.83
N ALA A 25 2.18 4.52 -4.29
CA ALA A 25 2.95 5.45 -5.11
C ALA A 25 4.13 4.77 -5.83
N GLY A 26 4.79 3.84 -5.18
CA GLY A 26 5.95 3.12 -5.73
C GLY A 26 7.11 4.04 -6.11
N VAL A 27 7.14 5.26 -5.56
CA VAL A 27 8.15 6.26 -5.85
C VAL A 27 9.18 6.32 -4.73
N ALA A 28 10.44 6.22 -5.10
CA ALA A 28 11.50 6.55 -4.17
C ALA A 28 11.47 8.06 -3.90
N PRO A 29 11.38 8.49 -2.64
CA PRO A 29 11.68 9.88 -2.34
C PRO A 29 13.12 10.20 -2.77
N VAL A 30 13.34 11.44 -3.13
CA VAL A 30 14.70 11.97 -3.28
C VAL A 30 15.38 11.77 -1.91
N ASP A 31 16.60 11.25 -1.89
CA ASP A 31 17.40 11.01 -0.68
C ASP A 31 17.07 9.75 0.17
N GLY A 32 16.38 8.77 -0.37
CA GLY A 32 16.21 7.46 0.31
C GLY A 32 15.20 7.45 1.46
N ALA A 33 14.53 8.56 1.77
CA ALA A 33 13.49 8.63 2.78
C ALA A 33 12.22 7.86 2.36
N PHE A 34 11.41 7.43 3.31
CA PHE A 34 10.11 6.85 3.03
C PHE A 34 9.08 7.94 2.71
N LEU A 35 8.08 7.59 1.88
CA LEU A 35 7.00 8.50 1.53
C LEU A 35 6.06 8.74 2.72
N ILE A 36 5.78 7.69 3.47
CA ILE A 36 4.93 7.71 4.67
C ILE A 36 5.77 7.39 5.90
N THR A 37 5.76 8.30 6.85
CA THR A 37 6.49 8.21 8.12
C THR A 37 5.53 8.19 9.31
N ALA A 38 5.99 7.77 10.49
CA ALA A 38 5.16 7.61 11.67
C ALA A 38 4.43 8.89 12.10
N ASP A 39 5.06 10.04 11.91
CA ASP A 39 4.48 11.34 12.23
C ASP A 39 3.33 11.78 11.29
N MET A 40 3.13 11.05 10.19
CA MET A 40 2.02 11.22 9.27
C MET A 40 0.81 10.33 9.61
N ILE A 41 0.96 9.37 10.51
CA ILE A 41 -0.08 8.38 10.80
C ILE A 41 -0.81 8.72 12.08
N LYS A 42 -2.14 8.64 12.03
CA LYS A 42 -2.99 8.73 13.21
C LYS A 42 -2.74 7.51 14.10
N PRO A 43 -2.53 7.68 15.42
CA PRO A 43 -2.43 6.55 16.34
C PRO A 43 -3.64 5.61 16.22
N GLY A 44 -3.39 4.30 16.08
CA GLY A 44 -4.44 3.30 15.90
C GLY A 44 -5.00 3.18 14.48
N ALA A 45 -4.43 3.85 13.49
CA ALA A 45 -4.87 3.71 12.09
C ALA A 45 -4.38 2.39 11.47
N CYS A 46 -5.09 1.95 10.43
CA CYS A 46 -4.67 0.86 9.56
C CYS A 46 -3.84 1.40 8.39
N VAL A 47 -2.72 0.73 8.07
CA VAL A 47 -1.85 1.14 6.96
C VAL A 47 -1.63 -0.03 5.99
N ILE A 48 -1.94 0.20 4.72
CA ILE A 48 -1.71 -0.77 3.65
C ILE A 48 -0.65 -0.21 2.71
N ASP A 49 0.52 -0.86 2.67
CA ASP A 49 1.61 -0.50 1.78
C ASP A 49 1.61 -1.41 0.54
N VAL A 50 1.20 -0.85 -0.59
CA VAL A 50 1.21 -1.48 -1.91
C VAL A 50 2.41 -0.99 -2.73
N GLY A 51 3.10 0.04 -2.24
CA GLY A 51 4.28 0.60 -2.88
C GLY A 51 5.34 -0.47 -3.11
N PHE A 52 5.98 -0.45 -4.28
CA PHE A 52 7.02 -1.40 -4.62
C PHE A 52 8.12 -0.68 -5.39
N ARG A 53 9.30 -0.64 -4.80
CA ARG A 53 10.48 -0.03 -5.43
C ARG A 53 11.72 -0.89 -5.23
N ARG A 54 12.58 -0.87 -6.20
CA ARG A 54 13.89 -1.50 -6.11
C ARG A 54 14.88 -0.54 -5.47
N ILE A 55 15.52 -0.96 -4.38
CA ILE A 55 16.52 -0.16 -3.65
C ILE A 55 17.95 -0.70 -3.83
N GLY A 56 18.10 -1.89 -4.43
CA GLY A 56 19.40 -2.52 -4.69
C GLY A 56 19.27 -3.79 -5.53
N ARG A 57 20.35 -4.54 -5.66
CA ARG A 57 20.32 -5.86 -6.33
C ARG A 57 19.49 -6.84 -5.50
N GLY A 58 18.26 -7.15 -5.97
CA GLY A 58 17.35 -8.09 -5.30
C GLY A 58 16.72 -7.56 -4.00
N GLN A 59 16.89 -6.27 -3.69
CA GLN A 59 16.29 -5.63 -2.53
C GLN A 59 15.14 -4.73 -2.97
N PHE A 60 14.02 -4.85 -2.27
CA PHE A 60 12.81 -4.10 -2.53
C PHE A 60 12.33 -3.45 -1.23
N ALA A 61 11.70 -2.31 -1.34
CA ALA A 61 11.06 -1.60 -0.24
C ALA A 61 9.70 -1.06 -0.68
N GLY A 62 8.83 -0.85 0.30
CA GLY A 62 7.58 -0.14 0.12
C GLY A 62 7.73 1.37 0.22
N ASP A 63 6.59 2.04 0.27
CA ASP A 63 6.50 3.49 0.44
C ASP A 63 6.56 3.90 1.92
N VAL A 64 6.25 2.98 2.83
CA VAL A 64 6.05 3.23 4.26
C VAL A 64 7.28 2.84 5.06
N ASP A 65 7.68 3.67 6.01
CA ASP A 65 8.65 3.30 7.04
C ASP A 65 8.00 2.29 8.00
N PHE A 66 8.11 1.02 7.67
CA PHE A 66 7.49 -0.06 8.41
C PHE A 66 7.90 -0.07 9.88
N ALA A 67 9.18 0.14 10.17
CA ALA A 67 9.70 0.07 11.54
C ALA A 67 9.10 1.18 12.42
N ALA A 68 9.08 2.40 11.94
CA ALA A 68 8.54 3.54 12.68
C ALA A 68 7.01 3.52 12.74
N VAL A 69 6.34 3.19 11.63
CA VAL A 69 4.87 3.20 11.55
C VAL A 69 4.24 2.06 12.33
N SER A 70 4.87 0.89 12.42
CA SER A 70 4.38 -0.24 13.21
C SER A 70 4.25 0.06 14.72
N ALA A 71 4.96 1.05 15.21
CA ALA A 71 4.86 1.49 16.61
C ALA A 71 3.63 2.40 16.87
N VAL A 72 2.99 2.93 15.82
CA VAL A 72 1.90 3.92 15.90
C VAL A 72 0.60 3.37 15.34
N ALA A 73 0.67 2.63 14.23
CA ALA A 73 -0.47 2.00 13.59
C ALA A 73 -0.98 0.79 14.39
N GLU A 74 -2.28 0.54 14.35
CA GLU A 74 -2.86 -0.69 14.89
C GLU A 74 -2.56 -1.88 13.97
N TRP A 75 -2.67 -1.66 12.66
CA TRP A 75 -2.41 -2.66 11.63
C TRP A 75 -1.56 -2.08 10.51
N ILE A 76 -0.55 -2.81 10.09
CA ILE A 76 0.27 -2.45 8.93
C ILE A 76 0.65 -3.70 8.14
N THR A 77 0.52 -3.64 6.82
CA THR A 77 0.98 -4.72 5.95
C THR A 77 2.50 -4.69 5.81
N PRO A 78 3.19 -5.84 5.97
CA PRO A 78 4.61 -5.90 5.67
C PRO A 78 4.87 -5.68 4.19
N ASN A 79 5.99 -5.06 3.85
CA ASN A 79 6.44 -4.92 2.47
C ASN A 79 7.97 -5.05 2.40
N PRO A 80 8.49 -6.10 1.77
CA PRO A 80 7.79 -7.15 0.99
C PRO A 80 7.05 -8.20 1.86
N GLY A 81 6.13 -8.95 1.22
CA GLY A 81 5.48 -10.13 1.82
C GLY A 81 4.01 -9.94 2.23
N GLY A 82 3.48 -8.71 2.14
CA GLY A 82 2.08 -8.42 2.44
C GLY A 82 1.18 -8.43 1.21
N THR A 83 1.01 -7.29 0.57
CA THR A 83 0.08 -7.08 -0.54
C THR A 83 0.48 -7.80 -1.83
N GLY A 84 1.77 -7.99 -2.09
CA GLY A 84 2.27 -8.66 -3.29
C GLY A 84 1.67 -10.06 -3.50
N PRO A 85 1.83 -11.00 -2.56
CA PRO A 85 1.23 -12.34 -2.64
C PRO A 85 -0.30 -12.30 -2.78
N MET A 86 -0.99 -11.39 -2.10
CA MET A 86 -2.44 -11.23 -2.21
C MET A 86 -2.87 -10.75 -3.59
N THR A 87 -2.09 -9.89 -4.23
CA THR A 87 -2.31 -9.44 -5.61
C THR A 87 -2.27 -10.61 -6.58
N VAL A 88 -1.33 -11.55 -6.41
CA VAL A 88 -1.25 -12.76 -7.25
C VAL A 88 -2.48 -13.63 -7.09
N VAL A 89 -2.93 -13.85 -5.86
CA VAL A 89 -4.16 -14.63 -5.57
C VAL A 89 -5.37 -13.98 -6.21
N ALA A 90 -5.54 -12.67 -6.06
CA ALA A 90 -6.65 -11.92 -6.65
C ALA A 90 -6.63 -11.99 -8.19
N LEU A 91 -5.45 -11.89 -8.80
CA LEU A 91 -5.29 -12.02 -10.26
C LEU A 91 -5.72 -13.41 -10.74
N MET A 92 -5.26 -14.47 -10.10
CA MET A 92 -5.65 -15.84 -10.44
C MET A 92 -7.17 -16.05 -10.31
N GLN A 93 -7.77 -15.50 -9.27
CA GLN A 93 -9.21 -15.54 -9.09
C GLN A 93 -9.95 -14.81 -10.20
N ASN A 94 -9.51 -13.62 -10.59
CA ASN A 94 -10.10 -12.87 -11.70
C ASN A 94 -10.02 -13.64 -13.03
N VAL A 95 -8.94 -14.38 -13.28
CA VAL A 95 -8.79 -15.22 -14.47
C VAL A 95 -9.82 -16.36 -14.46
N ILE A 96 -10.00 -17.03 -13.32
CA ILE A 96 -11.00 -18.09 -13.16
C ILE A 96 -12.42 -17.54 -13.40
N ASP A 97 -12.74 -16.40 -12.81
CA ASP A 97 -14.05 -15.77 -12.95
C ASP A 97 -14.32 -15.33 -14.41
N ALA A 98 -13.31 -14.80 -15.08
CA ALA A 98 -13.42 -14.48 -16.50
C ALA A 98 -13.66 -15.71 -17.38
N ALA A 99 -12.97 -16.81 -17.09
CA ALA A 99 -13.19 -18.08 -17.80
C ALA A 99 -14.60 -18.62 -17.57
N ARG A 100 -15.08 -18.63 -16.33
CA ARG A 100 -16.45 -19.04 -15.99
C ARG A 100 -17.50 -18.20 -16.70
N TYR A 101 -17.31 -16.88 -16.71
CA TYR A 101 -18.21 -15.98 -17.41
C TYR A 101 -18.32 -16.31 -18.91
N ARG A 102 -17.19 -16.60 -19.56
CA ARG A 102 -17.16 -16.97 -21.01
C ARG A 102 -17.92 -18.25 -21.34
N ILE A 103 -18.01 -19.21 -20.42
CA ILE A 103 -18.71 -20.49 -20.60
C ILE A 103 -20.12 -20.48 -19.97
N GLY A 104 -20.65 -19.31 -19.62
CA GLY A 104 -22.01 -19.13 -19.12
C GLY A 104 -22.22 -19.58 -17.66
N LEU A 105 -21.17 -19.80 -16.89
CA LEU A 105 -21.29 -20.08 -15.46
C LEU A 105 -21.37 -18.77 -14.67
N ALA A 106 -22.22 -18.74 -13.66
CA ALA A 106 -22.31 -17.60 -12.76
C ALA A 106 -20.99 -17.35 -12.03
N ARG A 107 -20.75 -16.09 -11.70
CA ARG A 107 -19.62 -15.70 -10.85
C ARG A 107 -19.75 -16.42 -9.49
N ALA A 108 -18.65 -16.93 -8.97
CA ALA A 108 -18.63 -17.49 -7.64
C ALA A 108 -18.99 -16.40 -6.62
N GLU A 109 -20.02 -16.63 -5.82
CA GLU A 109 -20.30 -15.77 -4.66
C GLU A 109 -19.24 -16.07 -3.59
N TYR A 110 -18.46 -15.07 -3.21
CA TYR A 110 -17.57 -15.19 -2.09
C TYR A 110 -18.33 -14.79 -0.83
N PRO A 111 -18.28 -15.62 0.22
CA PRO A 111 -18.75 -15.16 1.52
C PRO A 111 -17.85 -14.00 1.98
N VAL A 112 -18.45 -12.86 2.20
CA VAL A 112 -17.81 -11.68 2.80
C VAL A 112 -17.72 -11.88 4.30
#